data_c434556e610e23f769b018bc70fb11f8
#
_entry.id   c434556e610e23f769b018bc70fb11f8
#
_cell.length_a   1.000
_cell.length_b   1.000
_cell.length_c   1.000
_cell.angle_alpha   90.00
_cell.angle_beta   90.00
_cell.angle_gamma   90.00
#
_symmetry.space_group_name_H-M   'P 1'
#
loop_
_entity.id
_entity.type
_entity.pdbx_description
1 polymer ?
#
loop_
_entity_poly.entity_id
_entity_poly.type
_entity_poly.pdbx_seq_one_letter_code
_entity_poly.pdbx_strand_id
1 'polypeptide(L)'
;HSSAFRVTTGDFNVGLGFRSGDTISTGNNNVIVGAFADPSKNDASNQIVIGHRASGQADNSVTLGNADVTEIYMAQDSGATVYAAALGFGDVAMTLPTADGSSNQVLKTNGSGTLSWGSAATSINGLSDALVEDTGSMYVGNDPSSTTDAADYNVALGTTALSAVTTGDNN
;
A
#
# COMPACT_ATOMS: atom_id res chain seq x y z
N HIS A 1 1.71 34.27 -25.80
CA HIS A 1 2.19 33.15 -25.00
C HIS A 1 1.57 31.88 -25.59
N SER A 2 2.30 31.13 -26.39
CA SER A 2 1.81 29.91 -27.02
C SER A 2 2.29 28.66 -26.24
N SER A 3 1.48 27.63 -26.20
CA SER A 3 1.96 26.25 -26.01
C SER A 3 2.93 25.97 -27.18
N ALA A 4 4.12 25.50 -26.89
CA ALA A 4 5.17 25.38 -27.91
C ALA A 4 5.40 23.92 -28.24
N PHE A 5 4.40 23.23 -28.79
CA PHE A 5 4.62 21.92 -29.36
C PHE A 5 5.65 21.99 -30.51
N ARG A 6 6.65 21.15 -30.45
CA ARG A 6 7.61 20.91 -31.57
C ARG A 6 7.23 19.63 -32.32
N VAL A 7 5.92 19.32 -32.36
CA VAL A 7 5.41 18.08 -32.97
C VAL A 7 5.76 18.05 -34.45
N THR A 8 6.37 16.97 -34.90
CA THR A 8 6.71 16.70 -36.30
C THR A 8 5.75 15.69 -36.92
N THR A 9 5.45 14.59 -36.23
CA THR A 9 4.57 13.51 -36.70
C THR A 9 3.63 12.97 -35.61
N GLY A 10 3.68 13.52 -34.38
CA GLY A 10 2.82 13.07 -33.28
C GLY A 10 1.39 13.60 -33.41
N ASP A 11 0.42 12.77 -33.06
CA ASP A 11 -1.00 13.05 -33.16
C ASP A 11 -1.69 13.13 -31.79
N PHE A 12 -2.85 13.81 -31.77
CA PHE A 12 -3.76 13.86 -30.63
C PHE A 12 -3.14 14.37 -29.30
N ASN A 13 -2.22 15.34 -29.39
CA ASN A 13 -1.62 15.95 -28.20
C ASN A 13 -2.35 17.24 -27.82
N VAL A 14 -2.57 17.44 -26.52
CA VAL A 14 -3.13 18.66 -25.93
C VAL A 14 -2.07 19.34 -25.09
N GLY A 15 -1.78 20.61 -25.36
CA GLY A 15 -0.89 21.45 -24.56
C GLY A 15 -1.56 22.74 -24.15
N LEU A 16 -1.63 23.00 -22.86
CA LEU A 16 -2.19 24.23 -22.31
C LEU A 16 -1.22 24.85 -21.29
N GLY A 17 -0.63 25.95 -21.68
CA GLY A 17 0.31 26.71 -20.86
C GLY A 17 1.52 27.18 -21.67
N PHE A 18 2.28 28.12 -21.12
CA PHE A 18 3.49 28.62 -21.78
C PHE A 18 4.52 27.48 -21.84
N ARG A 19 4.95 27.13 -23.05
CA ARG A 19 5.90 26.04 -23.32
C ARG A 19 5.47 24.67 -22.77
N SER A 20 4.17 24.41 -22.67
CA SER A 20 3.68 23.09 -22.32
C SER A 20 3.92 22.11 -23.47
N GLY A 21 4.50 20.94 -23.20
CA GLY A 21 4.78 19.90 -24.16
C GLY A 21 5.83 20.26 -25.21
N ASP A 22 6.74 21.19 -24.94
CA ASP A 22 7.71 21.65 -25.92
C ASP A 22 8.81 20.62 -26.25
N THR A 23 8.87 19.52 -25.50
CA THR A 23 9.73 18.36 -25.77
C THR A 23 9.10 17.34 -26.72
N ILE A 24 7.76 17.35 -26.92
CA ILE A 24 7.08 16.39 -27.80
C ILE A 24 7.48 16.62 -29.27
N SER A 25 7.90 15.55 -29.95
CA SER A 25 8.15 15.56 -31.39
C SER A 25 7.33 14.49 -32.14
N THR A 26 7.35 13.26 -31.69
CA THR A 26 6.66 12.12 -32.31
C THR A 26 5.67 11.42 -31.38
N GLY A 27 5.52 11.94 -30.15
CA GLY A 27 4.61 11.39 -29.14
C GLY A 27 3.14 11.59 -29.49
N ASN A 28 2.28 10.71 -28.96
CA ASN A 28 0.85 10.69 -29.29
C ASN A 28 -0.02 10.62 -28.04
N ASN A 29 -1.25 11.16 -28.15
CA ASN A 29 -2.28 11.04 -27.13
C ASN A 29 -1.89 11.62 -25.75
N ASN A 30 -1.07 12.67 -25.72
CA ASN A 30 -0.63 13.27 -24.46
C ASN A 30 -1.49 14.49 -24.10
N VAL A 31 -1.72 14.70 -22.81
CA VAL A 31 -2.38 15.90 -22.27
C VAL A 31 -1.41 16.59 -21.31
N ILE A 32 -0.91 17.75 -21.70
CA ILE A 32 0.09 18.50 -20.93
C ILE A 32 -0.48 19.85 -20.55
N VAL A 33 -0.71 20.07 -19.26
CA VAL A 33 -1.32 21.29 -18.71
C VAL A 33 -0.43 21.92 -17.65
N GLY A 34 0.05 23.10 -17.94
CA GLY A 34 0.89 23.89 -17.04
C GLY A 34 2.06 24.55 -17.75
N ALA A 35 2.50 25.71 -17.27
CA ALA A 35 3.68 26.35 -17.81
C ALA A 35 4.92 25.48 -17.58
N PHE A 36 5.70 25.23 -18.64
CA PHE A 36 6.89 24.37 -18.63
C PHE A 36 6.63 22.92 -18.19
N ALA A 37 5.39 22.44 -18.32
CA ALA A 37 5.09 21.04 -18.12
C ALA A 37 5.47 20.22 -19.36
N ASP A 38 6.10 19.07 -19.18
CA ASP A 38 6.58 18.22 -20.25
C ASP A 38 6.34 16.73 -19.99
N PRO A 39 6.18 15.91 -21.03
CA PRO A 39 6.17 14.47 -20.89
C PRO A 39 7.58 13.93 -20.55
N SER A 40 7.66 12.63 -20.27
CA SER A 40 8.92 11.96 -19.88
C SER A 40 9.97 11.91 -21.01
N LYS A 41 9.53 12.01 -22.28
CA LYS A 41 10.36 11.89 -23.48
C LYS A 41 9.66 12.49 -24.72
N ASN A 42 10.39 12.65 -25.81
CA ASN A 42 9.89 13.27 -27.03
C ASN A 42 8.90 12.41 -27.85
N ASP A 43 8.93 11.11 -27.69
CA ASP A 43 8.05 10.11 -28.30
C ASP A 43 7.03 9.54 -27.29
N ALA A 44 6.78 10.25 -26.20
CA ALA A 44 5.86 9.86 -25.14
C ALA A 44 4.45 9.52 -25.65
N SER A 45 3.83 8.52 -25.07
CA SER A 45 2.49 8.07 -25.47
C SER A 45 1.55 7.95 -24.28
N ASN A 46 0.34 8.51 -24.42
CA ASN A 46 -0.73 8.41 -23.45
C ASN A 46 -0.31 8.87 -22.04
N GLN A 47 0.32 10.03 -21.96
CA GLN A 47 0.67 10.67 -20.70
C GLN A 47 -0.26 11.85 -20.41
N ILE A 48 -0.72 11.97 -19.17
CA ILE A 48 -1.39 13.15 -18.63
C ILE A 48 -0.45 13.80 -17.63
N VAL A 49 -0.01 15.03 -17.90
CA VAL A 49 0.91 15.78 -17.03
C VAL A 49 0.28 17.12 -16.69
N ILE A 50 0.00 17.34 -15.43
CA ILE A 50 -0.69 18.55 -14.95
C ILE A 50 0.12 19.21 -13.83
N GLY A 51 0.51 20.46 -14.02
CA GLY A 51 1.19 21.27 -13.02
C GLY A 51 2.31 22.11 -13.60
N HIS A 52 2.64 23.23 -12.95
CA HIS A 52 3.78 24.06 -13.31
C HIS A 52 5.08 23.26 -13.21
N ARG A 53 5.86 23.17 -14.29
CA ARG A 53 7.11 22.40 -14.35
C ARG A 53 6.95 20.91 -13.96
N ALA A 54 5.76 20.36 -14.10
CA ALA A 54 5.56 18.94 -13.93
C ALA A 54 6.23 18.17 -15.08
N SER A 55 6.81 17.01 -14.77
CA SER A 55 7.46 16.13 -15.74
C SER A 55 6.80 14.76 -15.72
N GLY A 56 6.39 14.27 -16.88
CA GLY A 56 5.86 12.92 -17.03
C GLY A 56 6.86 11.85 -16.58
N GLN A 57 6.36 10.69 -16.17
CA GLN A 57 7.21 9.62 -15.62
C GLN A 57 7.35 8.45 -16.61
N ALA A 58 6.24 8.01 -17.20
CA ALA A 58 6.23 6.86 -18.12
C ALA A 58 5.04 6.93 -19.08
N ASP A 59 5.08 6.18 -20.16
CA ASP A 59 3.91 5.98 -21.02
C ASP A 59 2.75 5.35 -20.24
N ASN A 60 1.52 5.68 -20.60
CA ASN A 60 0.29 5.25 -19.94
C ASN A 60 0.20 5.68 -18.46
N SER A 61 0.66 6.89 -18.12
CA SER A 61 0.67 7.41 -16.76
C SER A 61 0.02 8.78 -16.61
N VAL A 62 -0.35 9.10 -15.39
CA VAL A 62 -0.79 10.43 -14.98
C VAL A 62 0.19 10.98 -13.94
N THR A 63 0.70 12.19 -14.18
CA THR A 63 1.52 12.94 -13.23
C THR A 63 0.77 14.21 -12.83
N LEU A 64 0.51 14.37 -11.53
CA LEU A 64 -0.14 15.54 -10.96
C LEU A 64 0.85 16.30 -10.08
N GLY A 65 1.31 17.45 -10.54
CA GLY A 65 2.27 18.29 -9.84
C GLY A 65 3.73 17.97 -10.13
N ASN A 66 4.61 18.81 -9.63
CA ASN A 66 6.06 18.69 -9.65
C ASN A 66 6.59 18.17 -8.29
N ALA A 67 7.90 18.18 -8.08
CA ALA A 67 8.51 17.70 -6.83
C ALA A 67 8.18 18.54 -5.57
N ASP A 68 7.59 19.73 -5.75
CA ASP A 68 7.21 20.59 -4.62
C ASP A 68 5.79 20.28 -4.10
N VAL A 69 5.01 19.44 -4.82
CA VAL A 69 3.67 19.03 -4.40
C VAL A 69 3.76 17.97 -3.32
N THR A 70 3.28 18.28 -2.14
CA THR A 70 3.32 17.38 -0.97
C THR A 70 1.97 16.71 -0.69
N GLU A 71 0.87 17.21 -1.26
CA GLU A 71 -0.48 16.72 -0.98
C GLU A 71 -1.36 16.79 -2.24
N ILE A 72 -2.22 15.79 -2.43
CA ILE A 72 -3.25 15.77 -3.48
C ILE A 72 -4.61 15.57 -2.83
N TYR A 73 -5.46 16.60 -2.91
CA TYR A 73 -6.85 16.53 -2.47
C TYR A 73 -7.74 16.12 -3.65
N MET A 74 -8.31 14.91 -3.60
CA MET A 74 -9.20 14.40 -4.65
C MET A 74 -10.57 15.09 -4.65
N ALA A 75 -10.97 15.70 -3.53
CA ALA A 75 -12.12 16.59 -3.42
C ALA A 75 -11.83 17.71 -2.41
N GLN A 76 -12.55 18.81 -2.51
CA GLN A 76 -12.39 19.98 -1.62
C GLN A 76 -12.64 19.64 -0.14
N ASP A 77 -13.54 18.71 0.13
CA ASP A 77 -13.91 18.21 1.46
C ASP A 77 -13.23 16.89 1.83
N SER A 78 -12.32 16.41 1.00
CA SER A 78 -11.68 15.08 1.10
C SER A 78 -12.64 13.89 1.07
N GLY A 79 -13.89 14.10 0.62
CA GLY A 79 -14.95 13.08 0.58
C GLY A 79 -14.92 12.18 -0.67
N ALA A 80 -13.95 12.36 -1.59
CA ALA A 80 -13.88 11.54 -2.80
C ALA A 80 -13.40 10.12 -2.51
N THR A 81 -14.03 9.14 -3.17
CA THR A 81 -13.59 7.75 -3.16
C THR A 81 -12.60 7.51 -4.31
N VAL A 82 -11.48 6.86 -4.03
CA VAL A 82 -10.49 6.44 -5.04
C VAL A 82 -10.69 4.96 -5.37
N TYR A 83 -11.04 4.67 -6.62
CA TYR A 83 -11.12 3.29 -7.13
C TYR A 83 -9.79 2.90 -7.74
N ALA A 84 -9.04 2.07 -7.06
CA ALA A 84 -7.74 1.58 -7.50
C ALA A 84 -7.61 0.08 -7.21
N ALA A 85 -7.00 -0.67 -8.13
CA ALA A 85 -6.67 -2.08 -7.90
C ALA A 85 -5.46 -2.26 -6.96
N ALA A 86 -4.59 -1.25 -6.89
CA ALA A 86 -3.41 -1.23 -6.04
C ALA A 86 -3.06 0.19 -5.59
N LEU A 87 -2.39 0.32 -4.45
CA LEU A 87 -1.75 1.54 -3.99
C LEU A 87 -0.23 1.35 -3.99
N GLY A 88 0.50 2.32 -4.57
CA GLY A 88 1.97 2.33 -4.57
C GLY A 88 2.51 3.00 -3.30
N PHE A 89 3.47 2.37 -2.64
CA PHE A 89 4.25 2.95 -1.54
C PHE A 89 5.73 2.90 -1.92
N GLY A 90 6.27 4.06 -2.33
CA GLY A 90 7.59 4.11 -2.97
C GLY A 90 7.56 3.29 -4.28
N ASP A 91 8.48 2.34 -4.42
CA ASP A 91 8.59 1.49 -5.60
C ASP A 91 7.73 0.21 -5.54
N VAL A 92 6.92 0.04 -4.49
CA VAL A 92 6.07 -1.15 -4.30
C VAL A 92 4.60 -0.80 -4.52
N ALA A 93 3.96 -1.44 -5.48
CA ALA A 93 2.52 -1.42 -5.63
C ALA A 93 1.88 -2.52 -4.77
N MET A 94 1.02 -2.15 -3.82
CA MET A 94 0.29 -3.10 -2.99
C MET A 94 -1.10 -3.33 -3.59
N THR A 95 -1.37 -4.57 -4.01
CA THR A 95 -2.68 -4.97 -4.52
C THR A 95 -3.70 -4.98 -3.37
N LEU A 96 -4.80 -4.27 -3.56
CA LEU A 96 -5.90 -4.20 -2.59
C LEU A 96 -6.82 -5.42 -2.72
N PRO A 97 -7.49 -5.84 -1.63
CA PRO A 97 -8.57 -6.82 -1.71
C PRO A 97 -9.70 -6.31 -2.62
N THR A 98 -10.30 -7.21 -3.40
CA THR A 98 -11.41 -6.88 -4.33
C THR A 98 -12.78 -6.85 -3.66
N ALA A 99 -12.87 -7.28 -2.40
CA ALA A 99 -14.09 -7.29 -1.60
C ALA A 99 -13.83 -6.69 -0.22
N ASP A 100 -14.86 -6.24 0.43
CA ASP A 100 -14.82 -5.81 1.83
C ASP A 100 -14.50 -6.99 2.75
N GLY A 101 -13.87 -6.70 3.90
CA GLY A 101 -13.61 -7.69 4.94
C GLY A 101 -14.85 -7.94 5.80
N SER A 102 -14.78 -8.97 6.62
CA SER A 102 -15.77 -9.24 7.66
C SER A 102 -15.41 -8.52 8.97
N SER A 103 -16.39 -8.40 9.87
CA SER A 103 -16.15 -7.84 11.22
C SER A 103 -14.97 -8.54 11.91
N ASN A 104 -14.14 -7.77 12.59
CA ASN A 104 -12.94 -8.21 13.30
C ASN A 104 -11.79 -8.74 12.41
N GLN A 105 -11.83 -8.50 11.11
CA GLN A 105 -10.68 -8.69 10.27
C GLN A 105 -9.79 -7.44 10.21
N VAL A 106 -8.51 -7.65 9.98
CA VAL A 106 -7.50 -6.61 9.76
C VAL A 106 -6.89 -6.77 8.38
N LEU A 107 -6.46 -5.66 7.80
CA LEU A 107 -5.74 -5.69 6.53
C LEU A 107 -4.30 -6.16 6.79
N LYS A 108 -3.89 -7.25 6.17
CA LYS A 108 -2.58 -7.88 6.30
C LYS A 108 -1.84 -7.87 4.97
N THR A 109 -0.52 -7.69 5.03
CA THR A 109 0.38 -7.89 3.89
C THR A 109 0.98 -9.30 3.91
N ASN A 110 1.20 -9.86 2.72
CA ASN A 110 1.95 -11.11 2.54
C ASN A 110 3.47 -10.91 2.44
N GLY A 111 3.95 -9.65 2.54
CA GLY A 111 5.36 -9.29 2.34
C GLY A 111 5.82 -9.24 0.88
N SER A 112 4.91 -9.46 -0.09
CA SER A 112 5.19 -9.50 -1.53
C SER A 112 4.22 -8.63 -2.35
N GLY A 113 3.72 -7.55 -1.75
CA GLY A 113 2.87 -6.57 -2.45
C GLY A 113 1.39 -6.96 -2.55
N THR A 114 0.89 -7.96 -1.81
CA THR A 114 -0.53 -8.27 -1.76
C THR A 114 -1.09 -8.00 -0.37
N LEU A 115 -2.19 -7.26 -0.32
CA LEU A 115 -2.99 -7.05 0.88
C LEU A 115 -4.21 -7.99 0.88
N SER A 116 -4.55 -8.52 2.03
CA SER A 116 -5.71 -9.39 2.22
C SER A 116 -6.34 -9.19 3.60
N TRP A 117 -7.62 -9.47 3.71
CA TRP A 117 -8.28 -9.51 5.00
C TRP A 117 -7.89 -10.79 5.76
N GLY A 118 -7.51 -10.64 7.00
CA GLY A 118 -7.18 -11.75 7.87
C GLY A 118 -7.68 -11.50 9.28
N SER A 119 -7.92 -12.56 10.05
CA SER A 119 -8.36 -12.43 11.43
C SER A 119 -7.31 -11.70 12.27
N ALA A 120 -7.76 -10.75 13.08
CA ALA A 120 -6.97 -10.27 14.21
C ALA A 120 -6.86 -11.37 15.28
N ALA A 121 -5.80 -11.34 16.08
CA ALA A 121 -5.77 -12.14 17.29
C ALA A 121 -6.84 -11.59 18.27
N THR A 122 -7.89 -12.34 18.51
CA THR A 122 -9.01 -11.95 19.38
C THR A 122 -8.94 -12.64 20.74
N SER A 123 -7.97 -13.51 20.92
CA SER A 123 -7.68 -14.24 22.17
C SER A 123 -6.18 -14.37 22.34
N ILE A 124 -5.75 -14.74 23.53
CA ILE A 124 -4.34 -15.04 23.85
C ILE A 124 -3.81 -16.15 22.93
N ASN A 125 -4.60 -17.17 22.64
CA ASN A 125 -4.23 -18.28 21.74
C ASN A 125 -4.04 -17.84 20.26
N GLY A 126 -4.42 -16.63 19.90
CA GLY A 126 -4.12 -16.05 18.58
C GLY A 126 -2.73 -15.42 18.48
N LEU A 127 -1.99 -15.36 19.58
CA LEU A 127 -0.59 -14.89 19.62
C LEU A 127 0.35 -16.09 19.44
N SER A 128 1.46 -15.88 18.75
CA SER A 128 2.42 -16.97 18.45
C SER A 128 3.24 -17.43 19.66
N ASP A 129 3.22 -16.66 20.72
CA ASP A 129 4.02 -16.84 21.94
C ASP A 129 3.17 -16.88 23.22
N ALA A 130 1.89 -17.20 23.09
CA ALA A 130 0.98 -17.33 24.22
C ALA A 130 -0.07 -18.42 23.96
N LEU A 131 -0.42 -19.16 24.99
CA LEU A 131 -1.40 -20.24 24.98
C LEU A 131 -2.28 -20.18 26.22
N VAL A 132 -3.58 -20.36 26.05
CA VAL A 132 -4.52 -20.72 27.12
C VAL A 132 -5.09 -22.10 26.76
N GLU A 133 -4.79 -23.09 27.56
CA GLU A 133 -5.27 -24.45 27.36
C GLU A 133 -6.70 -24.64 27.91
N ASP A 134 -7.42 -25.62 27.36
CA ASP A 134 -8.79 -25.97 27.78
C ASP A 134 -8.90 -26.32 29.27
N THR A 135 -7.82 -26.73 29.88
CA THR A 135 -7.70 -27.09 31.29
C THR A 135 -7.45 -25.90 32.22
N GLY A 136 -7.49 -24.67 31.70
CA GLY A 136 -7.36 -23.45 32.49
C GLY A 136 -5.93 -22.96 32.72
N SER A 137 -4.93 -23.57 32.09
CA SER A 137 -3.54 -23.10 32.15
C SER A 137 -3.30 -21.97 31.17
N MET A 138 -2.44 -21.01 31.53
CA MET A 138 -2.04 -19.89 30.71
C MET A 138 -0.51 -19.78 30.62
N TYR A 139 -0.01 -19.77 29.41
CA TYR A 139 1.43 -19.64 29.11
C TYR A 139 1.69 -18.41 28.29
N VAL A 140 2.67 -17.57 28.66
CA VAL A 140 3.13 -16.41 27.91
C VAL A 140 4.65 -16.45 27.80
N GLY A 141 5.14 -16.59 26.58
CA GLY A 141 6.57 -16.64 26.25
C GLY A 141 6.97 -17.88 25.47
N ASN A 142 6.72 -19.06 25.94
CA ASN A 142 6.96 -20.32 25.24
C ASN A 142 5.80 -21.28 25.48
N ASP A 143 5.33 -21.90 24.41
CA ASP A 143 4.31 -22.94 24.47
C ASP A 143 4.94 -24.26 24.91
N PRO A 144 4.71 -24.73 26.15
CA PRO A 144 5.20 -26.01 26.63
C PRO A 144 4.26 -27.19 26.34
N SER A 145 3.33 -27.04 25.39
CA SER A 145 2.22 -27.98 25.09
C SER A 145 2.63 -29.47 24.95
N SER A 146 3.90 -29.72 24.58
CA SER A 146 4.43 -31.09 24.54
C SER A 146 4.89 -31.64 25.87
N THR A 147 4.91 -30.83 26.94
CA THR A 147 5.45 -31.23 28.25
C THR A 147 4.44 -31.06 29.40
N THR A 148 3.34 -30.35 29.20
CA THR A 148 2.34 -30.01 30.26
C THR A 148 1.01 -30.75 30.09
N ASP A 149 0.97 -31.81 29.32
CA ASP A 149 -0.23 -32.56 28.88
C ASP A 149 -1.19 -33.00 30.05
N ALA A 150 -0.70 -33.14 31.26
CA ALA A 150 -1.49 -33.49 32.41
C ALA A 150 -1.36 -32.49 33.61
N ALA A 151 -0.90 -31.27 33.33
CA ALA A 151 -0.72 -30.23 34.35
C ALA A 151 -1.74 -29.11 34.14
N ASP A 152 -2.74 -29.06 35.04
CA ASP A 152 -3.87 -28.15 34.96
C ASP A 152 -3.72 -26.91 35.82
N TYR A 153 -4.44 -25.81 35.47
CA TYR A 153 -4.54 -24.57 36.23
C TYR A 153 -3.19 -23.88 36.52
N ASN A 154 -2.24 -23.98 35.63
CA ASN A 154 -0.93 -23.36 35.78
C ASN A 154 -0.85 -22.01 35.05
N VAL A 155 -0.03 -21.09 35.58
CA VAL A 155 0.29 -19.82 34.94
C VAL A 155 1.80 -19.70 34.78
N ALA A 156 2.25 -19.57 33.55
CA ALA A 156 3.67 -19.37 33.21
C ALA A 156 3.90 -18.06 32.49
N LEU A 157 4.88 -17.29 32.94
CA LEU A 157 5.32 -16.05 32.28
C LEU A 157 6.84 -16.11 32.08
N GLY A 158 7.27 -16.24 30.84
CA GLY A 158 8.67 -16.33 30.46
C GLY A 158 8.99 -17.56 29.63
N THR A 159 10.06 -17.46 28.81
CA THR A 159 10.41 -18.46 27.78
C THR A 159 10.80 -19.85 28.32
N THR A 160 11.10 -19.96 29.60
CA THR A 160 11.48 -21.22 30.26
C THR A 160 10.63 -21.52 31.50
N ALA A 161 9.62 -20.67 31.78
CA ALA A 161 8.74 -20.89 32.92
C ALA A 161 7.93 -22.19 32.73
N LEU A 162 7.91 -23.05 33.72
CA LEU A 162 7.20 -24.33 33.72
C LEU A 162 7.53 -25.29 32.57
N SER A 163 8.66 -25.12 31.86
CA SER A 163 9.02 -25.94 30.70
C SER A 163 9.23 -27.44 30.99
N ALA A 164 9.33 -27.84 32.23
CA ALA A 164 9.52 -29.23 32.66
C ALA A 164 8.37 -29.76 33.54
N VAL A 165 7.27 -29.02 33.66
CA VAL A 165 6.11 -29.46 34.45
C VAL A 165 5.25 -30.40 33.62
N THR A 166 5.02 -31.63 34.07
CA THR A 166 4.23 -32.64 33.36
C THR A 166 2.94 -33.00 34.06
N THR A 167 2.88 -32.89 35.39
CA THR A 167 1.75 -33.34 36.20
C THR A 167 1.44 -32.44 37.41
N GLY A 168 2.09 -31.30 37.53
CA GLY A 168 1.85 -30.38 38.65
C GLY A 168 0.71 -29.41 38.36
N ASP A 169 -0.30 -29.38 39.23
CA ASP A 169 -1.45 -28.48 39.11
C ASP A 169 -1.31 -27.25 40.01
N ASN A 170 -1.97 -26.13 39.63
CA ASN A 170 -2.07 -24.90 40.43
C ASN A 170 -0.70 -24.21 40.71
N ASN A 171 0.22 -24.15 39.76
CA ASN A 171 1.52 -23.46 39.88
C ASN A 171 1.49 -22.04 39.31
#